data_00e8e4c87627c224ae29387fe6e10bb8
#
_entry.id   00e8e4c87627c224ae29387fe6e10bb8
#
_cell.length_a   1.000
_cell.length_b   1.000
_cell.length_c   1.000
_cell.angle_alpha   90.00
_cell.angle_beta   90.00
_cell.angle_gamma   90.00
#
_symmetry.space_group_name_H-M   'P 1'
#
loop_
_entity.id
_entity.type
_entity.pdbx_description
1 polymer ?
#
loop_
_entity_poly.entity_id
_entity_poly.type
_entity_poly.pdbx_seq_one_letter_code
_entity_poly.pdbx_strand_id
1 'polypeptide(L)'
;VSRNCKELEQQYHIPTVASSAANILDYGLNYNFKYNNGSPIRFIGFPFPVAGQPQAVHHKYVFEGNDVVTGKPMMQAFVEALTAPLTEKEKYRGPAPQDEVAKEPVEPRLIGPDTEENLQQYFIDKDWTDYLPIILPTEERVAKMLEGTTHAPEEVIKVLDWPGGNREITVERVATCAVMAGAKPEHLPVILALSRHVPFGNSTSSMANMILINGPIRNEINMNYGHNVMGPHNLANSVIGRSYTIMSKTLGGLHSKKTTWSTLGSTMQYNNVCIAENEESLPAGWKPFHVQAGFKPNDSVLTVATGWSYISCVTEAKREYPVNMWMGDLMKALTMPMSTVIMDPSVAKLLKDTYKFNSKEDLIKWFAGNVEKANYPSTQKVKPFMESSINVIVTGGGGQTTWFVTDFMLARNIVTQGGSTLIDDWR
;
A
#
# COMPACT_ATOMS: atom_id res chain seq x y z
N VAL A 1 1.05 14.90 -11.21
CA VAL A 1 1.52 16.17 -11.78
C VAL A 1 1.46 16.11 -13.29
N SER A 2 2.11 15.15 -13.95
CA SER A 2 2.18 15.05 -15.41
C SER A 2 0.82 14.98 -16.11
N ARG A 3 -0.16 14.24 -15.56
CA ARG A 3 -1.52 14.18 -16.10
C ARG A 3 -2.18 15.57 -16.15
N ASN A 4 -2.03 16.33 -15.07
CA ASN A 4 -2.61 17.67 -14.99
C ASN A 4 -1.93 18.64 -15.97
N CYS A 5 -0.62 18.56 -16.14
CA CYS A 5 0.10 19.34 -17.15
C CYS A 5 -0.44 19.08 -18.55
N LYS A 6 -0.60 17.80 -18.91
CA LYS A 6 -1.15 17.42 -20.21
C LYS A 6 -2.57 17.96 -20.42
N GLU A 7 -3.43 17.84 -19.43
CA GLU A 7 -4.81 18.33 -19.49
C GLU A 7 -4.85 19.86 -19.69
N LEU A 8 -4.04 20.60 -18.91
CA LEU A 8 -3.94 22.06 -19.03
C LEU A 8 -3.47 22.50 -20.42
N GLU A 9 -2.45 21.84 -20.98
CA GLU A 9 -1.97 22.18 -22.32
C GLU A 9 -2.94 21.79 -23.43
N GLN A 10 -3.56 20.62 -23.33
CA GLN A 10 -4.38 20.07 -24.41
C GLN A 10 -5.81 20.60 -24.43
N GLN A 11 -6.40 20.85 -23.26
CA GLN A 11 -7.79 21.32 -23.15
C GLN A 11 -7.87 22.84 -22.98
N TYR A 12 -6.94 23.42 -22.26
CA TYR A 12 -7.00 24.83 -21.88
C TYR A 12 -5.94 25.69 -22.56
N HIS A 13 -5.03 25.09 -23.34
CA HIS A 13 -3.92 25.76 -24.02
C HIS A 13 -3.02 26.58 -23.09
N ILE A 14 -2.89 26.13 -21.85
CA ILE A 14 -2.02 26.75 -20.84
C ILE A 14 -0.66 26.04 -20.87
N PRO A 15 0.44 26.76 -21.20
CA PRO A 15 1.78 26.17 -21.17
C PRO A 15 2.12 25.65 -19.78
N THR A 16 2.63 24.43 -19.71
CA THR A 16 3.00 23.77 -18.45
C THR A 16 4.34 23.09 -18.55
N VAL A 17 4.97 22.88 -17.40
CA VAL A 17 6.18 22.09 -17.26
C VAL A 17 6.08 21.25 -15.98
N ALA A 18 6.39 19.98 -16.08
CA ALA A 18 6.51 19.10 -14.92
C ALA A 18 7.92 19.18 -14.35
N SER A 19 8.05 19.12 -13.04
CA SER A 19 9.37 19.07 -12.39
C SER A 19 9.52 17.79 -11.58
N SER A 20 10.74 17.26 -11.53
CA SER A 20 11.08 16.06 -10.78
C SER A 20 12.48 16.17 -10.20
N ALA A 21 12.75 15.46 -9.10
CA ALA A 21 14.11 15.31 -8.62
C ALA A 21 14.86 14.27 -9.48
N ALA A 22 16.17 14.45 -9.62
CA ALA A 22 17.02 13.65 -10.51
C ALA A 22 16.90 12.14 -10.26
N ASN A 23 16.79 11.72 -8.99
CA ASN A 23 16.73 10.30 -8.61
C ASN A 23 15.43 9.57 -9.03
N ILE A 24 14.35 10.31 -9.33
CA ILE A 24 13.05 9.75 -9.76
C ILE A 24 12.65 10.23 -11.15
N LEU A 25 13.54 10.91 -11.86
CA LEU A 25 13.26 11.52 -13.16
C LEU A 25 12.86 10.46 -14.19
N ASP A 26 13.63 9.39 -14.31
CA ASP A 26 13.37 8.32 -15.28
C ASP A 26 12.03 7.64 -15.01
N TYR A 27 11.69 7.44 -13.74
CA TYR A 27 10.36 6.95 -13.38
C TYR A 27 9.25 7.94 -13.80
N GLY A 28 9.44 9.23 -13.56
CA GLY A 28 8.49 10.26 -13.95
C GLY A 28 8.28 10.33 -15.46
N LEU A 29 9.37 10.25 -16.25
CA LEU A 29 9.34 10.21 -17.69
C LEU A 29 8.63 8.96 -18.22
N ASN A 30 9.00 7.78 -17.73
CA ASN A 30 8.39 6.51 -18.13
C ASN A 30 6.92 6.43 -17.74
N TYR A 31 6.58 6.86 -16.50
CA TYR A 31 5.19 6.94 -16.05
C TYR A 31 4.34 7.84 -16.95
N ASN A 32 4.88 8.99 -17.30
CA ASN A 32 4.18 9.93 -18.17
C ASN A 32 3.93 9.36 -19.56
N PHE A 33 4.95 8.73 -20.13
CA PHE A 33 4.85 8.11 -21.44
C PHE A 33 3.73 7.07 -21.49
N LYS A 34 3.60 6.32 -20.42
CA LYS A 34 2.71 5.19 -20.32
C LYS A 34 1.25 5.55 -19.96
N TYR A 35 1.07 6.39 -18.95
CA TYR A 35 -0.26 6.67 -18.40
C TYR A 35 -0.93 7.91 -18.97
N ASN A 36 -0.22 8.69 -19.79
CA ASN A 36 -0.75 9.86 -20.45
C ASN A 36 -0.89 9.67 -21.98
N ASN A 37 -1.17 8.46 -22.45
CA ASN A 37 -1.32 8.13 -23.87
C ASN A 37 -0.12 8.54 -24.71
N GLY A 38 1.08 8.26 -24.22
CA GLY A 38 2.31 8.45 -24.97
C GLY A 38 2.78 9.87 -25.19
N SER A 39 2.02 10.90 -24.82
CA SER A 39 2.50 12.28 -25.01
C SER A 39 3.57 12.63 -24.00
N PRO A 40 4.82 12.82 -24.38
CA PRO A 40 5.82 13.35 -23.49
C PRO A 40 5.45 14.76 -23.10
N ILE A 41 5.47 15.05 -21.81
CA ILE A 41 5.39 16.39 -21.27
C ILE A 41 6.80 16.90 -21.06
N ARG A 42 6.94 18.21 -21.04
CA ARG A 42 8.20 18.85 -20.69
C ARG A 42 8.53 18.63 -19.24
N PHE A 43 9.71 18.09 -18.99
CA PHE A 43 10.24 17.88 -17.67
C PHE A 43 11.46 18.74 -17.42
N ILE A 44 11.53 19.28 -16.21
CA ILE A 44 12.73 19.89 -15.65
C ILE A 44 13.16 19.05 -14.45
N GLY A 45 14.43 18.72 -14.40
CA GLY A 45 15.03 17.90 -13.37
C GLY A 45 15.83 18.72 -12.37
N PHE A 46 15.49 18.67 -11.08
CA PHE A 46 16.27 19.27 -10.01
C PHE A 46 17.34 18.29 -9.50
N PRO A 47 18.52 18.80 -9.06
CA PRO A 47 19.46 17.97 -8.32
C PRO A 47 18.81 17.31 -7.10
N PHE A 48 19.28 16.12 -6.75
CA PHE A 48 18.82 15.44 -5.54
C PHE A 48 19.87 15.60 -4.42
N PRO A 49 19.46 15.74 -3.15
CA PRO A 49 18.10 15.77 -2.61
C PRO A 49 17.41 17.13 -2.70
N VAL A 50 16.09 17.14 -2.85
CA VAL A 50 15.28 18.37 -2.82
C VAL A 50 14.62 18.54 -1.45
N ALA A 51 13.91 17.50 -1.00
CA ALA A 51 13.21 17.54 0.27
C ALA A 51 14.17 17.70 1.47
N GLY A 52 13.75 18.48 2.45
CA GLY A 52 14.53 18.70 3.68
C GLY A 52 15.72 19.64 3.54
N GLN A 53 15.98 20.20 2.35
CA GLN A 53 17.06 21.15 2.16
C GLN A 53 16.68 22.55 2.68
N PRO A 54 17.66 23.33 3.19
CA PRO A 54 17.45 24.73 3.51
C PRO A 54 16.99 25.55 2.30
N GLN A 55 16.23 26.62 2.54
CA GLN A 55 15.75 27.51 1.49
C GLN A 55 16.88 28.05 0.60
N ALA A 56 18.04 28.34 1.18
CA ALA A 56 19.20 28.80 0.42
C ALA A 56 19.69 27.78 -0.62
N VAL A 57 19.57 26.48 -0.33
CA VAL A 57 19.92 25.41 -1.28
C VAL A 57 18.88 25.34 -2.40
N HIS A 58 17.59 25.46 -2.08
CA HIS A 58 16.54 25.53 -3.09
C HIS A 58 16.73 26.75 -4.00
N HIS A 59 17.05 27.91 -3.42
CA HIS A 59 17.36 29.11 -4.18
C HIS A 59 18.53 28.87 -5.14
N LYS A 60 19.59 28.23 -4.65
CA LYS A 60 20.75 27.89 -5.48
C LYS A 60 20.39 26.91 -6.60
N TYR A 61 19.57 25.92 -6.36
CA TYR A 61 19.11 24.98 -7.39
C TYR A 61 18.34 25.69 -8.51
N VAL A 62 17.52 26.68 -8.16
CA VAL A 62 16.66 27.39 -9.12
C VAL A 62 17.44 28.47 -9.89
N PHE A 63 18.25 29.26 -9.22
CA PHE A 63 18.85 30.46 -9.81
C PHE A 63 20.30 30.30 -10.28
N GLU A 64 21.03 29.34 -9.70
CA GLU A 64 22.44 29.11 -9.99
C GLU A 64 22.71 27.70 -10.56
N GLY A 65 21.74 26.79 -10.43
CA GLY A 65 21.86 25.39 -10.86
C GLY A 65 21.47 25.17 -12.31
N ASN A 66 21.74 23.96 -12.80
CA ASN A 66 21.36 23.51 -14.12
C ASN A 66 20.24 22.46 -14.03
N ASP A 67 19.36 22.48 -15.00
CA ASP A 67 18.41 21.42 -15.26
C ASP A 67 19.13 20.11 -15.60
N VAL A 68 18.87 19.05 -14.84
CA VAL A 68 19.54 17.74 -15.05
C VAL A 68 19.07 17.01 -16.31
N VAL A 69 17.96 17.46 -16.93
CA VAL A 69 17.45 16.89 -18.19
C VAL A 69 18.20 17.46 -19.38
N THR A 70 18.34 18.78 -19.43
CA THR A 70 18.90 19.49 -20.60
C THR A 70 20.32 19.99 -20.40
N GLY A 71 20.81 20.04 -19.15
CA GLY A 71 22.09 20.65 -18.79
C GLY A 71 22.11 22.16 -18.82
N LYS A 72 21.02 22.82 -19.22
CA LYS A 72 20.92 24.29 -19.32
C LYS A 72 20.74 24.94 -17.93
N PRO A 73 21.08 26.22 -17.78
CA PRO A 73 20.73 26.94 -16.57
C PRO A 73 19.23 26.78 -16.24
N MET A 74 18.90 26.51 -14.99
CA MET A 74 17.56 26.13 -14.57
C MET A 74 16.48 27.11 -15.02
N MET A 75 16.71 28.42 -14.80
CA MET A 75 15.75 29.45 -15.20
C MET A 75 15.57 29.55 -16.72
N GLN A 76 16.64 29.33 -17.49
CA GLN A 76 16.56 29.25 -18.94
C GLN A 76 15.72 28.04 -19.37
N ALA A 77 15.94 26.88 -18.77
CA ALA A 77 15.16 25.68 -19.04
C ALA A 77 13.66 25.87 -18.74
N PHE A 78 13.31 26.55 -17.64
CA PHE A 78 11.93 26.92 -17.33
C PHE A 78 11.31 27.84 -18.39
N VAL A 79 12.01 28.91 -18.76
CA VAL A 79 11.50 29.87 -19.76
C VAL A 79 11.29 29.17 -21.10
N GLU A 80 12.28 28.40 -21.57
CA GLU A 80 12.16 27.66 -22.82
C GLU A 80 11.02 26.63 -22.76
N ALA A 81 10.89 25.91 -21.66
CA ALA A 81 9.82 24.93 -21.51
C ALA A 81 8.41 25.53 -21.53
N LEU A 82 8.25 26.77 -21.10
CA LEU A 82 6.97 27.47 -21.07
C LEU A 82 6.67 28.25 -22.35
N THR A 83 7.70 28.65 -23.11
CA THR A 83 7.53 29.58 -24.25
C THR A 83 7.81 28.96 -25.63
N ALA A 84 8.64 27.92 -25.70
CA ALA A 84 8.93 27.23 -26.94
C ALA A 84 7.70 26.47 -27.46
N PRO A 85 7.48 26.43 -28.78
CA PRO A 85 6.42 25.60 -29.37
C PRO A 85 6.59 24.11 -28.97
N LEU A 86 5.49 23.38 -28.86
CA LEU A 86 5.53 21.93 -28.64
C LEU A 86 6.20 21.26 -29.83
N THR A 87 7.12 20.34 -29.54
CA THR A 87 7.71 19.45 -30.54
C THR A 87 6.68 18.45 -31.05
N GLU A 88 6.92 17.84 -32.21
CA GLU A 88 6.03 16.80 -32.73
C GLU A 88 5.89 15.61 -31.75
N LYS A 89 6.95 15.28 -31.03
CA LYS A 89 6.92 14.27 -29.96
C LYS A 89 5.99 14.69 -28.81
N GLU A 90 6.02 15.94 -28.40
CA GLU A 90 5.15 16.49 -27.33
C GLU A 90 3.69 16.64 -27.78
N LYS A 91 3.45 16.78 -29.09
CA LYS A 91 2.10 16.80 -29.67
C LYS A 91 1.50 15.41 -29.86
N TYR A 92 2.33 14.38 -29.86
CA TYR A 92 1.89 13.01 -30.09
C TYR A 92 0.86 12.56 -29.03
N ARG A 93 -0.25 11.96 -29.48
CA ARG A 93 -1.39 11.56 -28.63
C ARG A 93 -1.74 10.07 -28.72
N GLY A 94 -0.88 9.31 -29.36
CA GLY A 94 -1.04 7.86 -29.48
C GLY A 94 -0.49 7.07 -28.28
N PRO A 95 -0.62 5.75 -28.30
CA PRO A 95 0.11 4.88 -27.37
C PRO A 95 1.61 5.07 -27.52
N ALA A 96 2.37 4.84 -26.43
CA ALA A 96 3.83 4.93 -26.50
C ALA A 96 4.36 4.09 -27.66
N PRO A 97 5.25 4.63 -28.52
CA PRO A 97 5.87 3.85 -29.56
C PRO A 97 6.57 2.63 -28.93
N GLN A 98 6.26 1.44 -29.42
CA GLN A 98 6.79 0.20 -28.84
C GLN A 98 8.33 0.14 -28.85
N ASP A 99 8.96 0.88 -29.76
CA ASP A 99 10.41 0.93 -29.91
C ASP A 99 11.11 1.79 -28.83
N GLU A 100 10.37 2.68 -28.15
CA GLU A 100 10.91 3.54 -27.08
C GLU A 100 10.73 2.94 -25.68
N VAL A 101 9.98 1.85 -25.57
CA VAL A 101 9.77 1.13 -24.31
C VAL A 101 10.77 -0.02 -24.24
N ALA A 102 11.73 0.08 -23.35
CA ALA A 102 12.67 -1.05 -23.12
C ALA A 102 11.85 -2.31 -22.83
N LYS A 103 11.92 -3.29 -23.73
CA LYS A 103 11.30 -4.60 -23.49
C LYS A 103 12.04 -5.27 -22.34
N GLU A 104 11.31 -5.63 -21.30
CA GLU A 104 11.90 -6.49 -20.28
C GLU A 104 12.24 -7.85 -20.89
N PRO A 105 13.37 -8.46 -20.49
CA PRO A 105 13.69 -9.82 -20.91
C PRO A 105 12.52 -10.73 -20.54
N VAL A 106 12.09 -11.56 -21.48
CA VAL A 106 11.12 -12.63 -21.22
C VAL A 106 11.85 -13.70 -20.42
N GLU A 107 11.61 -13.73 -19.13
CA GLU A 107 12.17 -14.77 -18.27
C GLU A 107 11.46 -16.11 -18.55
N PRO A 108 12.20 -17.22 -18.56
CA PRO A 108 11.61 -18.53 -18.80
C PRO A 108 10.64 -18.89 -17.67
N ARG A 109 9.56 -19.62 -18.00
CA ARG A 109 8.61 -20.12 -17.00
C ARG A 109 9.26 -21.10 -16.02
N LEU A 110 10.20 -21.89 -16.49
CA LEU A 110 10.94 -22.87 -15.70
C LEU A 110 12.42 -22.53 -15.68
N ILE A 111 13.02 -22.64 -14.50
CA ILE A 111 14.45 -22.53 -14.29
C ILE A 111 15.02 -23.96 -14.28
N GLY A 112 16.18 -24.17 -14.89
CA GLY A 112 16.84 -25.47 -14.90
C GLY A 112 17.17 -25.97 -13.49
N PRO A 113 17.31 -27.28 -13.33
CA PRO A 113 17.65 -27.86 -12.02
C PRO A 113 19.06 -27.45 -11.59
N ASP A 114 19.18 -27.09 -10.30
CA ASP A 114 20.42 -26.74 -9.63
C ASP A 114 20.34 -27.11 -8.15
N THR A 115 21.41 -26.89 -7.38
CA THR A 115 21.40 -27.07 -5.94
C THR A 115 20.48 -26.03 -5.29
N GLU A 116 19.96 -26.35 -4.10
CA GLU A 116 19.11 -25.42 -3.35
C GLU A 116 19.84 -24.08 -3.10
N GLU A 117 21.10 -24.12 -2.74
CA GLU A 117 21.91 -22.93 -2.47
C GLU A 117 22.00 -22.03 -3.72
N ASN A 118 22.31 -22.61 -4.88
CA ASN A 118 22.40 -21.87 -6.14
C ASN A 118 21.05 -21.27 -6.54
N LEU A 119 19.97 -22.02 -6.36
CA LEU A 119 18.62 -21.52 -6.66
C LEU A 119 18.20 -20.40 -5.72
N GLN A 120 18.48 -20.49 -4.41
CA GLN A 120 18.24 -19.39 -3.47
C GLN A 120 19.00 -18.13 -3.91
N GLN A 121 20.29 -18.28 -4.28
CA GLN A 121 21.09 -17.16 -4.74
C GLN A 121 20.56 -16.59 -6.07
N TYR A 122 20.13 -17.44 -6.99
CA TYR A 122 19.52 -17.01 -8.26
C TYR A 122 18.29 -16.10 -8.03
N PHE A 123 17.39 -16.48 -7.14
CA PHE A 123 16.22 -15.65 -6.81
C PHE A 123 16.62 -14.32 -6.17
N ILE A 124 17.68 -14.28 -5.35
CA ILE A 124 18.24 -13.06 -4.77
C ILE A 124 18.84 -12.17 -5.87
N ASP A 125 19.64 -12.72 -6.77
CA ASP A 125 20.31 -11.99 -7.85
C ASP A 125 19.31 -11.39 -8.85
N LYS A 126 18.19 -12.08 -9.07
CA LYS A 126 17.06 -11.59 -9.88
C LYS A 126 16.19 -10.57 -9.15
N ASP A 127 16.45 -10.30 -7.88
CA ASP A 127 15.61 -9.43 -7.02
C ASP A 127 14.13 -9.92 -6.93
N TRP A 128 13.94 -11.24 -6.93
CA TRP A 128 12.62 -11.88 -6.86
C TRP A 128 12.22 -12.33 -5.47
N THR A 129 12.92 -11.91 -4.44
CA THR A 129 12.63 -12.23 -3.04
C THR A 129 12.58 -10.98 -2.19
N ASP A 130 12.13 -11.14 -0.96
CA ASP A 130 12.28 -10.17 0.13
C ASP A 130 13.65 -10.26 0.82
N TYR A 131 14.61 -10.96 0.23
CA TYR A 131 15.95 -11.30 0.74
C TYR A 131 15.95 -12.21 1.96
N LEU A 132 14.81 -12.75 2.35
CA LEU A 132 14.72 -13.86 3.31
C LEU A 132 14.69 -15.20 2.53
N PRO A 133 15.10 -16.32 3.16
CA PRO A 133 14.98 -17.64 2.55
C PRO A 133 13.55 -17.91 2.09
N ILE A 134 13.38 -18.51 0.92
CA ILE A 134 12.10 -18.87 0.35
C ILE A 134 11.92 -20.39 0.31
N ILE A 135 10.68 -20.83 0.24
CA ILE A 135 10.38 -22.19 -0.20
C ILE A 135 10.50 -22.20 -1.73
N LEU A 136 11.44 -22.97 -2.27
CA LEU A 136 11.62 -23.06 -3.72
C LEU A 136 10.33 -23.54 -4.40
N PRO A 137 9.77 -22.77 -5.36
CA PRO A 137 8.50 -23.06 -6.00
C PRO A 137 8.67 -24.10 -7.13
N THR A 138 8.87 -25.36 -6.74
CA THR A 138 8.91 -26.48 -7.71
C THR A 138 7.54 -26.66 -8.35
N GLU A 139 7.48 -27.26 -9.55
CA GLU A 139 6.22 -27.54 -10.25
C GLU A 139 5.24 -28.33 -9.36
N GLU A 140 5.74 -29.34 -8.63
CA GLU A 140 4.93 -30.12 -7.69
C GLU A 140 4.31 -29.24 -6.57
N ARG A 141 5.10 -28.35 -5.96
CA ARG A 141 4.62 -27.46 -4.91
C ARG A 141 3.62 -26.44 -5.42
N VAL A 142 3.83 -25.92 -6.61
CA VAL A 142 2.90 -24.97 -7.25
C VAL A 142 1.61 -25.70 -7.64
N ALA A 143 1.69 -26.90 -8.22
CA ALA A 143 0.51 -27.72 -8.52
C ALA A 143 -0.31 -28.00 -7.25
N LYS A 144 0.35 -28.38 -6.15
CA LYS A 144 -0.32 -28.57 -4.85
C LYS A 144 -0.94 -27.28 -4.32
N MET A 145 -0.28 -26.15 -4.48
CA MET A 145 -0.84 -24.85 -4.05
C MET A 145 -2.12 -24.52 -4.81
N LEU A 146 -2.16 -24.82 -6.12
CA LEU A 146 -3.32 -24.57 -6.98
C LEU A 146 -4.56 -25.41 -6.60
N GLU A 147 -4.42 -26.50 -5.83
CA GLU A 147 -5.57 -27.22 -5.27
C GLU A 147 -6.43 -26.36 -4.33
N GLY A 148 -5.92 -25.21 -3.87
CA GLY A 148 -6.63 -24.29 -2.99
C GLY A 148 -7.66 -23.39 -3.69
N THR A 149 -7.84 -23.50 -5.00
CA THR A 149 -8.81 -22.69 -5.76
C THR A 149 -9.36 -23.50 -6.93
N THR A 150 -10.54 -23.09 -7.41
CA THR A 150 -11.13 -23.65 -8.65
C THR A 150 -10.78 -22.84 -9.91
N HIS A 151 -10.06 -21.73 -9.76
CA HIS A 151 -9.62 -20.87 -10.87
C HIS A 151 -8.52 -21.54 -11.69
N ALA A 152 -8.57 -21.36 -13.00
CA ALA A 152 -7.56 -21.92 -13.90
C ALA A 152 -6.20 -21.25 -13.69
N PRO A 153 -5.08 -22.01 -13.75
CA PRO A 153 -3.73 -21.46 -13.52
C PRO A 153 -3.35 -20.28 -14.43
N GLU A 154 -3.83 -20.31 -15.67
CA GLU A 154 -3.60 -19.26 -16.69
C GLU A 154 -4.55 -18.08 -16.59
N GLU A 155 -5.56 -18.13 -15.73
CA GLU A 155 -6.50 -17.03 -15.56
C GLU A 155 -5.79 -15.75 -15.14
N VAL A 156 -6.06 -14.67 -15.88
CA VAL A 156 -5.45 -13.36 -15.63
C VAL A 156 -6.29 -12.58 -14.61
N ILE A 157 -5.75 -12.41 -13.42
CA ILE A 157 -6.38 -11.64 -12.33
C ILE A 157 -6.28 -10.14 -12.59
N LYS A 158 -5.11 -9.71 -13.09
CA LYS A 158 -4.79 -8.30 -13.30
C LYS A 158 -3.69 -8.15 -14.35
N VAL A 159 -3.82 -7.13 -15.16
CA VAL A 159 -2.74 -6.68 -16.04
C VAL A 159 -2.11 -5.45 -15.43
N LEU A 160 -0.84 -5.52 -15.13
CA LEU A 160 -0.05 -4.36 -14.75
C LEU A 160 0.53 -3.72 -15.98
N ASP A 161 0.20 -2.52 -16.12
CA ASP A 161 0.78 -1.62 -17.07
C ASP A 161 2.20 -1.26 -16.65
N TRP A 162 3.24 -1.74 -17.31
CA TRP A 162 4.63 -1.58 -16.93
C TRP A 162 5.48 -0.94 -18.05
N PRO A 163 6.47 -0.09 -17.76
CA PRO A 163 7.46 0.29 -18.77
C PRO A 163 8.17 -0.98 -19.27
N GLY A 164 8.00 -1.31 -20.55
CA GLY A 164 8.53 -2.56 -21.13
C GLY A 164 7.48 -3.55 -21.59
N GLY A 165 6.20 -3.29 -21.33
CA GLY A 165 5.09 -4.14 -21.73
C GLY A 165 4.10 -4.43 -20.60
N ASN A 166 2.99 -5.01 -20.95
CA ASN A 166 2.00 -5.43 -19.96
C ASN A 166 2.50 -6.67 -19.22
N ARG A 167 2.43 -6.64 -17.88
CA ARG A 167 2.67 -7.81 -17.05
C ARG A 167 1.34 -8.38 -16.60
N GLU A 168 1.08 -9.62 -16.97
CA GLU A 168 -0.10 -10.35 -16.51
C GLU A 168 0.20 -11.01 -15.17
N ILE A 169 -0.65 -10.76 -14.20
CA ILE A 169 -0.68 -11.49 -12.94
C ILE A 169 -1.69 -12.62 -13.10
N THR A 170 -1.19 -13.84 -13.24
CA THR A 170 -2.02 -15.04 -13.36
C THR A 170 -2.14 -15.77 -12.03
N VAL A 171 -3.13 -16.64 -11.92
CA VAL A 171 -3.37 -17.51 -10.76
C VAL A 171 -2.10 -18.33 -10.44
N GLU A 172 -1.45 -18.94 -11.46
CA GLU A 172 -0.21 -19.70 -11.27
C GLU A 172 0.93 -18.86 -10.72
N ARG A 173 1.11 -17.62 -11.21
CA ARG A 173 2.15 -16.72 -10.70
C ARG A 173 1.91 -16.32 -9.25
N VAL A 174 0.66 -16.11 -8.88
CA VAL A 174 0.28 -15.84 -7.48
C VAL A 174 0.54 -17.07 -6.60
N ALA A 175 0.14 -18.27 -7.07
CA ALA A 175 0.41 -19.53 -6.37
C ALA A 175 1.93 -19.76 -6.18
N THR A 176 2.74 -19.44 -7.19
CA THR A 176 4.20 -19.47 -7.10
C THR A 176 4.72 -18.57 -5.96
N CYS A 177 4.26 -17.32 -5.88
CA CYS A 177 4.62 -16.41 -4.79
C CYS A 177 4.12 -16.88 -3.41
N ALA A 178 2.96 -17.51 -3.38
CA ALA A 178 2.40 -18.11 -2.16
C ALA A 178 3.27 -19.26 -1.63
N VAL A 179 3.74 -20.14 -2.53
CA VAL A 179 4.72 -21.19 -2.18
C VAL A 179 6.00 -20.56 -1.63
N MET A 180 6.56 -19.57 -2.32
CA MET A 180 7.78 -18.88 -1.88
C MET A 180 7.66 -18.30 -0.46
N ALA A 181 6.48 -17.79 -0.11
CA ALA A 181 6.19 -17.26 1.23
C ALA A 181 5.99 -18.35 2.30
N GLY A 182 5.83 -19.61 1.92
CA GLY A 182 5.51 -20.71 2.83
C GLY A 182 4.03 -20.88 3.13
N ALA A 183 3.15 -20.37 2.27
CA ALA A 183 1.71 -20.55 2.41
C ALA A 183 1.28 -22.00 2.17
N LYS A 184 0.06 -22.33 2.59
CA LYS A 184 -0.60 -23.61 2.31
C LYS A 184 -1.75 -23.40 1.32
N PRO A 185 -2.25 -24.47 0.65
CA PRO A 185 -3.36 -24.37 -0.30
C PRO A 185 -4.59 -23.62 0.24
N GLU A 186 -4.97 -23.85 1.49
CA GLU A 186 -6.11 -23.19 2.12
C GLU A 186 -5.96 -21.65 2.25
N HIS A 187 -4.73 -21.11 2.15
CA HIS A 187 -4.48 -19.67 2.17
C HIS A 187 -4.63 -19.03 0.78
N LEU A 188 -4.62 -19.84 -0.30
CA LEU A 188 -4.55 -19.34 -1.67
C LEU A 188 -5.71 -18.40 -2.04
N PRO A 189 -6.98 -18.66 -1.67
CA PRO A 189 -8.07 -17.73 -2.00
C PRO A 189 -7.85 -16.32 -1.45
N VAL A 190 -7.33 -16.20 -0.23
CA VAL A 190 -6.99 -14.91 0.38
C VAL A 190 -5.86 -14.23 -0.38
N ILE A 191 -4.82 -14.99 -0.80
CA ILE A 191 -3.65 -14.46 -1.52
C ILE A 191 -4.05 -14.04 -2.95
N LEU A 192 -4.97 -14.76 -3.60
CA LEU A 192 -5.54 -14.37 -4.89
C LEU A 192 -6.32 -13.06 -4.79
N ALA A 193 -7.20 -12.93 -3.81
CA ALA A 193 -7.90 -11.69 -3.54
C ALA A 193 -6.92 -10.53 -3.27
N LEU A 194 -5.84 -10.79 -2.51
CA LEU A 194 -4.80 -9.81 -2.18
C LEU A 194 -4.00 -9.38 -3.41
N SER A 195 -3.80 -10.25 -4.40
CA SER A 195 -3.04 -9.97 -5.61
C SER A 195 -3.64 -8.83 -6.45
N ARG A 196 -4.94 -8.58 -6.34
CA ARG A 196 -5.61 -7.43 -6.99
C ARG A 196 -5.06 -6.07 -6.55
N HIS A 197 -4.42 -6.01 -5.38
CA HIS A 197 -3.86 -4.80 -4.79
C HIS A 197 -2.36 -4.63 -5.07
N VAL A 198 -1.72 -5.56 -5.78
CA VAL A 198 -0.30 -5.46 -6.21
C VAL A 198 -0.16 -4.40 -7.31
N PRO A 199 0.94 -3.63 -7.33
CA PRO A 199 2.01 -3.53 -6.35
C PRO A 199 1.72 -2.53 -5.24
N PHE A 200 2.46 -2.67 -4.14
CA PHE A 200 2.56 -1.62 -3.13
C PHE A 200 4.00 -1.09 -3.02
N GLY A 201 4.18 0.05 -2.35
CA GLY A 201 5.51 0.55 -2.00
C GLY A 201 6.22 1.35 -3.10
N ASN A 202 5.59 1.56 -4.25
CA ASN A 202 6.08 2.48 -5.28
C ASN A 202 5.92 3.92 -4.78
N SER A 203 6.87 4.41 -4.00
CA SER A 203 6.74 5.72 -3.37
C SER A 203 8.07 6.25 -2.86
N THR A 204 8.13 7.55 -2.65
CA THR A 204 9.16 8.22 -1.86
C THR A 204 8.88 8.14 -0.35
N SER A 205 7.71 7.65 0.03
CA SER A 205 7.26 7.51 1.41
C SER A 205 7.56 6.12 1.96
N SER A 206 7.84 6.02 3.24
CA SER A 206 8.11 4.75 3.94
C SER A 206 6.81 4.06 4.37
N MET A 207 5.84 3.95 3.45
CA MET A 207 4.54 3.34 3.74
C MET A 207 4.65 1.83 3.88
N ALA A 208 3.85 1.30 4.81
CA ALA A 208 3.56 -0.13 4.94
C ALA A 208 2.09 -0.40 4.63
N ASN A 209 1.68 -1.66 4.70
CA ASN A 209 0.29 -2.03 4.47
C ASN A 209 -0.30 -2.70 5.70
N MET A 210 -1.60 -2.50 5.87
CA MET A 210 -2.44 -3.33 6.73
C MET A 210 -3.35 -4.16 5.85
N ILE A 211 -3.45 -5.43 6.16
CA ILE A 211 -4.31 -6.41 5.51
C ILE A 211 -5.28 -6.88 6.58
N LEU A 212 -6.53 -6.47 6.47
CA LEU A 212 -7.58 -6.84 7.40
C LEU A 212 -8.45 -7.92 6.77
N ILE A 213 -8.63 -9.02 7.48
CA ILE A 213 -9.48 -10.13 7.07
C ILE A 213 -10.71 -10.21 7.98
N ASN A 214 -11.87 -10.32 7.35
CA ASN A 214 -13.17 -10.49 7.98
C ASN A 214 -13.92 -11.70 7.43
N GLY A 215 -14.92 -12.16 8.17
CA GLY A 215 -15.83 -13.24 7.76
C GLY A 215 -15.34 -14.66 8.08
N PRO A 216 -16.03 -15.69 7.61
CA PRO A 216 -15.81 -17.08 7.99
C PRO A 216 -14.43 -17.64 7.67
N ILE A 217 -13.80 -17.16 6.59
CA ILE A 217 -12.47 -17.60 6.14
C ILE A 217 -11.42 -17.56 7.25
N ARG A 218 -11.53 -16.62 8.20
CA ARG A 218 -10.61 -16.49 9.34
C ARG A 218 -10.48 -17.80 10.11
N ASN A 219 -11.61 -18.46 10.35
CA ASN A 219 -11.68 -19.73 11.08
C ASN A 219 -11.25 -20.92 10.21
N GLU A 220 -11.64 -20.91 8.94
CA GLU A 220 -11.34 -21.97 7.98
C GLU A 220 -9.83 -22.16 7.78
N ILE A 221 -9.08 -21.07 7.72
CA ILE A 221 -7.61 -21.08 7.51
C ILE A 221 -6.82 -20.97 8.83
N ASN A 222 -7.48 -21.09 9.98
CA ASN A 222 -6.86 -20.92 11.29
C ASN A 222 -6.08 -19.62 11.45
N MET A 223 -6.63 -18.51 10.93
CA MET A 223 -6.03 -17.21 11.10
C MET A 223 -6.19 -16.74 12.55
N ASN A 224 -5.12 -16.23 13.15
CA ASN A 224 -5.18 -15.72 14.51
C ASN A 224 -5.82 -14.32 14.52
N TYR A 225 -6.83 -14.17 15.37
CA TYR A 225 -7.45 -12.89 15.73
C TYR A 225 -7.55 -12.70 17.25
N GLY A 226 -6.94 -13.61 18.02
CA GLY A 226 -6.87 -13.60 19.47
C GLY A 226 -5.52 -13.10 20.01
N HIS A 227 -5.08 -13.67 21.12
CA HIS A 227 -3.81 -13.30 21.76
C HIS A 227 -2.63 -13.32 20.78
N ASN A 228 -1.78 -12.30 20.87
CA ASN A 228 -0.58 -12.16 20.02
C ASN A 228 -0.86 -12.04 18.51
N VAL A 229 -2.00 -11.49 18.11
CA VAL A 229 -2.44 -11.38 16.70
C VAL A 229 -1.40 -10.72 15.79
N MET A 230 -0.66 -9.73 16.28
CA MET A 230 0.38 -9.00 15.53
C MET A 230 1.78 -9.58 15.72
N GLY A 231 1.94 -10.55 16.59
CA GLY A 231 3.24 -11.13 16.91
C GLY A 231 3.56 -12.40 16.12
N PRO A 232 4.74 -13.01 16.35
CA PRO A 232 5.11 -14.29 15.76
C PRO A 232 4.20 -15.43 16.25
N HIS A 233 4.36 -16.60 15.65
CA HIS A 233 3.58 -17.84 15.90
C HIS A 233 2.19 -17.90 15.24
N ASN A 234 1.93 -17.02 14.29
CA ASN A 234 0.66 -16.97 13.56
C ASN A 234 0.93 -17.27 12.08
N LEU A 235 0.84 -18.55 11.68
CA LEU A 235 1.25 -19.00 10.35
C LEU A 235 0.47 -18.27 9.25
N ALA A 236 -0.85 -18.33 9.26
CA ALA A 236 -1.69 -17.72 8.22
C ALA A 236 -1.44 -16.21 8.11
N ASN A 237 -1.44 -15.48 9.23
CA ASN A 237 -1.17 -14.04 9.27
C ASN A 237 0.19 -13.71 8.63
N SER A 238 1.24 -14.47 9.02
CA SER A 238 2.60 -14.23 8.56
C SER A 238 2.77 -14.52 7.07
N VAL A 239 2.32 -15.68 6.58
CA VAL A 239 2.56 -16.09 5.19
C VAL A 239 1.69 -15.31 4.20
N ILE A 240 0.46 -14.94 4.56
CA ILE A 240 -0.40 -14.09 3.72
C ILE A 240 0.24 -12.70 3.58
N GLY A 241 0.66 -12.10 4.70
CA GLY A 241 1.31 -10.81 4.67
C GLY A 241 2.63 -10.83 3.88
N ARG A 242 3.47 -11.85 4.06
CA ARG A 242 4.72 -12.04 3.32
C ARG A 242 4.48 -12.26 1.83
N SER A 243 3.43 -13.02 1.46
CA SER A 243 3.06 -13.23 0.06
C SER A 243 2.83 -11.90 -0.67
N TYR A 244 2.24 -10.92 0.00
CA TYR A 244 2.01 -9.60 -0.59
C TYR A 244 3.32 -8.86 -0.90
N THR A 245 4.32 -8.96 -0.03
CA THR A 245 5.65 -8.41 -0.27
C THR A 245 6.33 -9.10 -1.45
N ILE A 246 6.35 -10.43 -1.47
CA ILE A 246 6.95 -11.20 -2.56
C ILE A 246 6.25 -10.89 -3.88
N MET A 247 4.91 -10.92 -3.94
CA MET A 247 4.15 -10.55 -5.15
C MET A 247 4.47 -9.13 -5.62
N SER A 248 4.59 -8.18 -4.71
CA SER A 248 4.89 -6.79 -5.07
C SER A 248 6.29 -6.64 -5.67
N LYS A 249 7.26 -7.43 -5.23
CA LYS A 249 8.59 -7.47 -5.83
C LYS A 249 8.60 -8.22 -7.16
N THR A 250 8.17 -9.47 -7.17
CA THR A 250 8.29 -10.36 -8.33
C THR A 250 7.32 -10.00 -9.46
N LEU A 251 6.05 -9.80 -9.13
CA LEU A 251 5.00 -9.51 -10.10
C LEU A 251 4.84 -8.00 -10.30
N GLY A 252 4.90 -7.24 -9.23
CA GLY A 252 4.69 -5.80 -9.23
C GLY A 252 5.92 -4.97 -9.60
N GLY A 253 7.10 -5.57 -9.75
CA GLY A 253 8.33 -4.89 -10.12
C GLY A 253 8.81 -3.87 -9.09
N LEU A 254 8.57 -4.13 -7.81
CA LEU A 254 9.05 -3.29 -6.73
C LEU A 254 10.57 -3.48 -6.55
N HIS A 255 11.35 -2.47 -6.88
CA HIS A 255 12.80 -2.49 -6.76
C HIS A 255 13.33 -1.32 -5.96
N SER A 256 14.28 -1.57 -5.06
CA SER A 256 15.01 -0.51 -4.36
C SER A 256 15.74 0.39 -5.37
N LYS A 257 15.68 1.70 -5.14
CA LYS A 257 16.31 2.73 -6.00
C LYS A 257 15.76 2.86 -7.43
N LYS A 258 14.78 2.05 -7.82
CA LYS A 258 14.12 2.15 -9.13
C LYS A 258 12.66 2.55 -9.02
N THR A 259 11.93 1.95 -8.10
CA THR A 259 10.51 2.23 -7.86
C THR A 259 10.22 2.57 -6.39
N THR A 260 11.15 2.27 -5.49
CA THR A 260 11.08 2.57 -4.06
C THR A 260 12.22 3.51 -3.67
N TRP A 261 11.89 4.73 -3.34
CA TRP A 261 12.84 5.78 -2.93
C TRP A 261 12.63 6.23 -1.49
N SER A 262 11.99 5.39 -0.69
CA SER A 262 11.77 5.68 0.73
C SER A 262 13.08 5.91 1.44
N THR A 263 13.18 7.02 2.17
CA THR A 263 14.42 7.40 2.88
C THR A 263 14.79 6.39 3.95
N LEU A 264 13.81 5.91 4.72
CA LEU A 264 14.00 4.94 5.80
C LEU A 264 13.38 3.57 5.48
N GLY A 265 12.30 3.50 4.69
CA GLY A 265 11.48 2.31 4.54
C GLY A 265 10.66 2.02 5.81
N SER A 266 10.13 0.81 5.90
CA SER A 266 9.39 0.34 7.07
C SER A 266 9.63 -1.15 7.28
N THR A 267 9.99 -1.54 8.49
CA THR A 267 10.13 -2.97 8.86
C THR A 267 8.83 -3.74 8.72
N MET A 268 7.69 -3.07 8.80
CA MET A 268 6.38 -3.68 8.56
C MET A 268 6.20 -4.18 7.11
N GLN A 269 7.04 -3.76 6.17
CA GLN A 269 6.97 -4.23 4.78
C GLN A 269 7.42 -5.68 4.59
N TYR A 270 8.09 -6.30 5.58
CA TYR A 270 8.51 -7.71 5.46
C TYR A 270 7.32 -8.66 5.42
N ASN A 271 6.35 -8.52 6.31
CA ASN A 271 5.13 -9.33 6.30
C ASN A 271 3.85 -8.52 6.47
N ASN A 272 3.92 -7.21 6.39
CA ASN A 272 2.80 -6.28 6.54
C ASN A 272 2.10 -6.40 7.92
N VAL A 273 1.08 -5.59 8.17
CA VAL A 273 0.21 -5.74 9.33
C VAL A 273 -0.98 -6.60 8.89
N CYS A 274 -0.79 -7.91 8.85
CA CYS A 274 -1.83 -8.85 8.42
C CYS A 274 -2.59 -9.39 9.64
N ILE A 275 -3.81 -8.93 9.83
CA ILE A 275 -4.66 -9.21 10.99
C ILE A 275 -6.07 -9.64 10.57
N ALA A 276 -6.75 -10.33 11.46
CA ALA A 276 -8.18 -10.58 11.34
C ALA A 276 -8.95 -9.90 12.49
N GLU A 277 -10.16 -9.44 12.23
CA GLU A 277 -11.02 -8.86 13.25
C GLU A 277 -11.56 -9.97 14.17
N ASN A 278 -11.55 -9.75 15.47
CA ASN A 278 -12.15 -10.66 16.45
C ASN A 278 -13.65 -10.38 16.54
N GLU A 279 -14.40 -10.88 15.56
CA GLU A 279 -15.82 -10.61 15.39
C GLU A 279 -16.67 -11.20 16.53
N GLU A 280 -16.24 -12.33 17.05
CA GLU A 280 -16.88 -13.05 18.14
C GLU A 280 -16.82 -12.30 19.49
N SER A 281 -15.83 -11.41 19.62
CA SER A 281 -15.63 -10.59 20.82
C SER A 281 -16.12 -9.16 20.69
N LEU A 282 -16.81 -8.84 19.59
CA LEU A 282 -17.41 -7.52 19.42
C LEU A 282 -18.48 -7.27 20.47
N PRO A 283 -18.51 -6.10 21.13
CA PRO A 283 -19.61 -5.75 22.01
C PRO A 283 -20.94 -5.76 21.28
N ALA A 284 -22.02 -6.12 21.96
CA ALA A 284 -23.36 -6.14 21.39
C ALA A 284 -23.72 -4.79 20.73
N GLY A 285 -24.13 -4.81 19.47
CA GLY A 285 -24.43 -3.62 18.67
C GLY A 285 -23.24 -3.10 17.82
N TRP A 286 -22.01 -3.57 18.08
CA TRP A 286 -20.87 -3.27 17.24
C TRP A 286 -20.83 -4.25 16.06
N LYS A 287 -20.80 -3.72 14.84
CA LYS A 287 -20.76 -4.53 13.61
C LYS A 287 -19.32 -4.80 13.20
N PRO A 288 -19.03 -5.99 12.61
CA PRO A 288 -17.76 -6.22 11.94
C PRO A 288 -17.45 -5.18 10.88
N PHE A 289 -16.16 -4.93 10.61
CA PHE A 289 -15.74 -3.90 9.68
C PHE A 289 -16.30 -4.12 8.26
N HIS A 290 -16.25 -5.34 7.75
CA HIS A 290 -16.80 -5.64 6.41
C HIS A 290 -18.31 -5.37 6.33
N VAL A 291 -19.06 -5.62 7.42
CA VAL A 291 -20.51 -5.30 7.47
C VAL A 291 -20.72 -3.77 7.46
N GLN A 292 -19.86 -3.01 8.17
CA GLN A 292 -19.87 -1.55 8.07
C GLN A 292 -19.53 -1.04 6.66
N ALA A 293 -18.69 -1.80 5.92
CA ALA A 293 -18.34 -1.51 4.53
C ALA A 293 -19.41 -1.94 3.50
N GLY A 294 -20.52 -2.55 3.96
CA GLY A 294 -21.68 -2.90 3.13
C GLY A 294 -21.70 -4.37 2.65
N PHE A 295 -20.78 -5.21 3.10
CA PHE A 295 -20.81 -6.66 2.84
C PHE A 295 -21.78 -7.38 3.78
N LYS A 296 -22.17 -8.60 3.41
CA LYS A 296 -23.02 -9.44 4.25
C LYS A 296 -22.22 -10.05 5.41
N PRO A 297 -22.86 -10.38 6.54
CA PRO A 297 -22.16 -10.96 7.70
C PRO A 297 -21.38 -12.25 7.41
N ASN A 298 -21.82 -13.04 6.42
CA ASN A 298 -21.18 -14.29 6.05
C ASN A 298 -20.21 -14.18 4.86
N ASP A 299 -19.99 -12.98 4.34
CA ASP A 299 -19.01 -12.75 3.28
C ASP A 299 -17.61 -12.78 3.88
N SER A 300 -16.69 -13.50 3.23
CA SER A 300 -15.27 -13.45 3.55
C SER A 300 -14.61 -12.31 2.78
N VAL A 301 -14.07 -11.34 3.49
CA VAL A 301 -13.61 -10.07 2.89
C VAL A 301 -12.20 -9.73 3.32
N LEU A 302 -11.40 -9.33 2.34
CA LEU A 302 -10.07 -8.75 2.53
C LEU A 302 -10.13 -7.25 2.29
N THR A 303 -9.55 -6.47 3.19
CA THR A 303 -9.39 -5.02 3.01
C THR A 303 -7.94 -4.63 3.18
N VAL A 304 -7.40 -3.88 2.22
CA VAL A 304 -6.00 -3.39 2.23
C VAL A 304 -5.97 -1.90 2.48
N ALA A 305 -5.06 -1.49 3.34
CA ALA A 305 -4.76 -0.09 3.63
C ALA A 305 -3.26 0.20 3.56
N THR A 306 -2.90 1.44 3.32
CA THR A 306 -1.51 1.90 3.40
C THR A 306 -1.37 3.01 4.45
N GLY A 307 -0.25 3.04 5.13
CA GLY A 307 0.05 4.04 6.16
C GLY A 307 1.52 4.05 6.55
N TRP A 308 1.90 4.94 7.46
CA TRP A 308 3.29 5.15 7.86
C TRP A 308 3.60 4.69 9.27
N SER A 309 2.64 4.82 10.16
CA SER A 309 2.89 4.68 11.59
C SER A 309 1.76 4.02 12.34
N TYR A 310 2.13 3.43 13.46
CA TYR A 310 1.20 3.13 14.54
C TYR A 310 1.80 3.57 15.87
N ILE A 311 0.93 4.02 16.76
CA ILE A 311 1.25 4.43 18.12
C ILE A 311 0.55 3.45 19.05
N SER A 312 1.30 2.70 19.83
CA SER A 312 0.76 1.71 20.75
C SER A 312 0.61 2.26 22.16
N CYS A 313 -0.42 1.80 22.84
CA CYS A 313 -0.58 2.00 24.28
C CYS A 313 -1.01 0.68 24.94
N VAL A 314 -0.38 0.33 26.01
CA VAL A 314 -0.60 -0.92 26.74
C VAL A 314 -1.01 -0.60 28.17
N THR A 315 -2.09 -1.21 28.65
CA THR A 315 -2.57 -1.17 30.06
C THR A 315 -2.99 0.20 30.60
N GLU A 316 -3.18 1.20 29.75
CA GLU A 316 -3.46 2.58 30.19
C GLU A 316 -4.91 3.02 30.04
N ALA A 317 -5.81 2.14 29.60
CA ALA A 317 -7.24 2.47 29.59
C ALA A 317 -7.80 2.49 30.99
N LYS A 318 -8.10 3.68 31.49
CA LYS A 318 -8.55 3.90 32.88
C LYS A 318 -9.97 4.45 32.90
N ARG A 319 -10.85 3.82 33.67
CA ARG A 319 -12.26 4.18 33.79
C ARG A 319 -12.48 5.60 34.33
N GLU A 320 -11.53 6.12 35.11
CA GLU A 320 -11.62 7.44 35.74
C GLU A 320 -11.27 8.60 34.79
N TYR A 321 -10.68 8.29 33.62
CA TYR A 321 -10.23 9.32 32.68
C TYR A 321 -11.16 9.40 31.47
N PRO A 322 -11.40 10.62 30.93
CA PRO A 322 -12.10 10.79 29.67
C PRO A 322 -11.39 10.11 28.50
N VAL A 323 -12.14 9.62 27.51
CA VAL A 323 -11.60 8.91 26.34
C VAL A 323 -10.57 9.74 25.58
N ASN A 324 -10.73 11.05 25.49
CA ASN A 324 -9.78 11.93 24.84
C ASN A 324 -8.39 11.95 25.50
N MET A 325 -8.28 11.69 26.81
CA MET A 325 -7.00 11.69 27.52
C MET A 325 -6.15 10.47 27.21
N TRP A 326 -6.76 9.31 26.96
CA TRP A 326 -5.99 8.09 26.77
C TRP A 326 -6.06 7.52 25.34
N MET A 327 -6.98 8.00 24.50
CA MET A 327 -7.09 7.55 23.11
C MET A 327 -7.05 8.73 22.12
N GLY A 328 -7.86 9.75 22.34
CA GLY A 328 -7.94 10.91 21.44
C GLY A 328 -6.62 11.67 21.32
N ASP A 329 -5.87 11.81 22.42
CA ASP A 329 -4.59 12.51 22.38
C ASP A 329 -3.52 11.78 21.55
N LEU A 330 -3.56 10.46 21.50
CA LEU A 330 -2.68 9.68 20.61
C LEU A 330 -3.00 9.94 19.12
N MET A 331 -4.27 10.12 18.79
CA MET A 331 -4.66 10.43 17.40
C MET A 331 -4.08 11.76 16.93
N LYS A 332 -3.90 12.73 17.80
CA LYS A 332 -3.28 14.03 17.47
C LYS A 332 -1.83 13.91 17.00
N ALA A 333 -1.14 12.84 17.36
CA ALA A 333 0.23 12.59 16.94
C ALA A 333 0.37 12.03 15.52
N LEU A 334 -0.74 11.60 14.89
CA LEU A 334 -0.72 11.11 13.51
C LEU A 334 -0.44 12.24 12.53
N THR A 335 0.28 11.94 11.46
CA THR A 335 0.65 12.93 10.42
C THR A 335 -0.47 13.22 9.44
N MET A 336 -1.45 12.33 9.31
CA MET A 336 -2.59 12.48 8.41
C MET A 336 -3.91 12.56 9.19
N PRO A 337 -4.94 13.29 8.73
CA PRO A 337 -6.24 13.38 9.40
C PRO A 337 -7.10 12.14 9.14
N MET A 338 -6.47 10.98 9.19
CA MET A 338 -7.07 9.66 9.03
C MET A 338 -6.58 8.77 10.14
N SER A 339 -7.44 7.92 10.66
CA SER A 339 -7.06 7.02 11.73
C SER A 339 -7.82 5.71 11.66
N THR A 340 -7.10 4.62 11.78
CA THR A 340 -7.66 3.34 12.16
C THR A 340 -7.25 3.04 13.60
N VAL A 341 -8.22 2.94 14.48
CA VAL A 341 -8.02 2.58 15.88
C VAL A 341 -8.21 1.07 16.01
N ILE A 342 -7.16 0.39 16.41
CA ILE A 342 -7.15 -1.06 16.62
C ILE A 342 -7.12 -1.27 18.13
N MET A 343 -8.01 -2.09 18.67
CA MET A 343 -8.11 -2.32 20.10
C MET A 343 -8.42 -3.78 20.44
N ASP A 344 -8.00 -4.18 21.61
CA ASP A 344 -8.37 -5.47 22.15
C ASP A 344 -9.85 -5.50 22.63
N PRO A 345 -10.45 -6.69 22.82
CA PRO A 345 -11.84 -6.81 23.27
C PRO A 345 -12.12 -6.16 24.63
N SER A 346 -11.11 -6.06 25.51
CA SER A 346 -11.29 -5.44 26.84
C SER A 346 -11.48 -3.94 26.71
N VAL A 347 -10.74 -3.27 25.80
CA VAL A 347 -10.92 -1.84 25.48
C VAL A 347 -12.29 -1.62 24.84
N ALA A 348 -12.66 -2.44 23.86
CA ALA A 348 -13.98 -2.31 23.20
C ALA A 348 -15.12 -2.45 24.21
N LYS A 349 -15.02 -3.42 25.13
CA LYS A 349 -15.99 -3.60 26.21
C LYS A 349 -16.02 -2.41 27.17
N LEU A 350 -14.86 -1.87 27.55
CA LEU A 350 -14.75 -0.69 28.40
C LEU A 350 -15.44 0.52 27.75
N LEU A 351 -15.18 0.76 26.45
CA LEU A 351 -15.80 1.86 25.70
C LEU A 351 -17.32 1.73 25.65
N LYS A 352 -17.85 0.53 25.46
CA LYS A 352 -19.29 0.29 25.48
C LYS A 352 -19.89 0.42 26.88
N ASP A 353 -19.37 -0.31 27.85
CA ASP A 353 -20.03 -0.47 29.15
C ASP A 353 -19.89 0.78 30.02
N THR A 354 -18.74 1.42 30.00
CA THR A 354 -18.44 2.60 30.82
C THR A 354 -18.78 3.90 30.11
N TYR A 355 -18.30 4.06 28.87
CA TYR A 355 -18.44 5.30 28.11
C TYR A 355 -19.68 5.34 27.21
N LYS A 356 -20.45 4.22 27.16
CA LYS A 356 -21.75 4.11 26.48
C LYS A 356 -21.72 4.29 24.97
N PHE A 357 -20.58 3.98 24.33
CA PHE A 357 -20.54 3.88 22.87
C PHE A 357 -21.24 2.58 22.43
N ASN A 358 -22.49 2.70 21.99
CA ASN A 358 -23.32 1.55 21.67
C ASN A 358 -23.02 0.94 20.30
N SER A 359 -22.30 1.66 19.46
CA SER A 359 -21.84 1.23 18.14
C SER A 359 -20.43 1.76 17.85
N LYS A 360 -19.76 1.20 16.85
CA LYS A 360 -18.52 1.78 16.34
C LYS A 360 -18.77 3.17 15.75
N GLU A 361 -19.92 3.37 15.14
CA GLU A 361 -20.34 4.65 14.57
C GLU A 361 -20.46 5.75 15.64
N ASP A 362 -20.95 5.43 16.84
CA ASP A 362 -21.01 6.39 17.96
C ASP A 362 -19.59 6.83 18.35
N LEU A 363 -18.65 5.89 18.44
CA LEU A 363 -17.24 6.16 18.74
C LEU A 363 -16.58 6.98 17.64
N ILE A 364 -16.81 6.64 16.37
CA ILE A 364 -16.30 7.37 15.21
C ILE A 364 -16.79 8.82 15.20
N LYS A 365 -18.10 9.04 15.41
CA LYS A 365 -18.69 10.39 15.52
C LYS A 365 -18.05 11.18 16.65
N TRP A 366 -17.87 10.51 17.80
CA TRP A 366 -17.24 11.15 18.94
C TRP A 366 -15.80 11.60 18.62
N PHE A 367 -14.98 10.74 17.98
CA PHE A 367 -13.65 11.11 17.56
C PHE A 367 -13.64 12.29 16.59
N ALA A 368 -14.50 12.27 15.57
CA ALA A 368 -14.61 13.34 14.59
C ALA A 368 -15.02 14.68 15.22
N GLY A 369 -15.84 14.64 16.27
CA GLY A 369 -16.30 15.84 16.97
C GLY A 369 -15.38 16.36 18.08
N ASN A 370 -14.50 15.51 18.61
CA ASN A 370 -13.72 15.83 19.83
C ASN A 370 -12.20 15.78 19.64
N VAL A 371 -11.71 15.23 18.53
CA VAL A 371 -10.27 15.10 18.27
C VAL A 371 -9.89 15.95 17.09
N GLU A 372 -9.10 16.97 17.36
CA GLU A 372 -8.51 17.82 16.34
C GLU A 372 -7.07 17.37 16.07
N LYS A 373 -6.66 17.48 14.82
CA LYS A 373 -5.31 17.24 14.43
C LYS A 373 -4.59 18.54 14.08
N ALA A 374 -3.44 18.77 14.70
CA ALA A 374 -2.51 19.78 14.24
C ALA A 374 -1.97 19.38 12.87
N ASN A 375 -2.24 20.18 11.87
CA ASN A 375 -1.60 20.04 10.59
C ASN A 375 -0.13 20.44 10.71
N TYR A 376 0.70 20.09 9.72
CA TYR A 376 2.15 20.35 9.73
C TYR A 376 2.54 21.65 10.46
N PRO A 377 3.63 21.65 11.24
CA PRO A 377 4.08 22.83 12.00
C PRO A 377 4.19 24.12 11.17
N SER A 378 4.50 23.96 9.88
CA SER A 378 4.62 25.07 8.92
C SER A 378 3.32 25.80 8.59
N THR A 379 2.16 25.20 8.81
CA THR A 379 0.87 25.82 8.43
C THR A 379 0.04 26.27 9.63
N GLN A 380 0.34 25.79 10.83
CA GLN A 380 -0.40 26.05 12.08
C GLN A 380 -1.94 25.83 11.96
N LYS A 381 -2.36 25.02 10.99
CA LYS A 381 -3.79 24.74 10.76
C LYS A 381 -4.16 23.40 11.40
N VAL A 382 -5.26 23.41 12.10
CA VAL A 382 -5.90 22.22 12.61
C VAL A 382 -6.81 21.65 11.52
N LYS A 383 -6.69 20.36 11.24
CA LYS A 383 -7.62 19.62 10.37
C LYS A 383 -8.38 18.63 11.22
N PRO A 384 -9.70 18.71 11.28
CA PRO A 384 -10.50 17.72 11.98
C PRO A 384 -10.43 16.36 11.28
N PHE A 385 -10.53 15.30 12.05
CA PHE A 385 -10.80 13.98 11.51
C PHE A 385 -12.26 13.93 11.02
N MET A 386 -12.44 13.46 9.78
CA MET A 386 -13.80 13.23 9.26
C MET A 386 -14.27 11.82 9.64
N GLU A 387 -15.56 11.63 9.89
CA GLU A 387 -16.14 10.31 10.19
C GLU A 387 -15.76 9.26 9.13
N SER A 388 -15.72 9.64 7.86
CA SER A 388 -15.33 8.78 6.75
C SER A 388 -13.84 8.37 6.75
N SER A 389 -13.02 9.06 7.53
CA SER A 389 -11.58 8.82 7.64
C SER A 389 -11.16 8.10 8.93
N ILE A 390 -12.13 7.76 9.78
CA ILE A 390 -11.89 7.03 11.04
C ILE A 390 -12.46 5.62 10.92
N ASN A 391 -11.68 4.63 11.33
CA ASN A 391 -12.09 3.24 11.41
C ASN A 391 -11.81 2.68 12.80
N VAL A 392 -12.60 1.70 13.21
CA VAL A 392 -12.46 1.00 14.50
C VAL A 392 -12.42 -0.50 14.26
N ILE A 393 -11.34 -1.14 14.65
CA ILE A 393 -11.11 -2.57 14.52
C ILE A 393 -10.90 -3.17 15.91
N VAL A 394 -11.58 -4.26 16.19
CA VAL A 394 -11.38 -5.04 17.40
C VAL A 394 -10.65 -6.33 17.03
N THR A 395 -9.47 -6.55 17.60
CA THR A 395 -8.67 -7.76 17.39
C THR A 395 -7.81 -8.03 18.61
N GLY A 396 -7.21 -9.20 18.68
CA GLY A 396 -6.40 -9.59 19.83
C GLY A 396 -7.21 -10.30 20.92
N GLY A 397 -6.49 -10.77 21.93
CA GLY A 397 -7.08 -11.40 23.12
C GLY A 397 -7.45 -10.38 24.20
N GLY A 398 -8.38 -10.76 25.05
CA GLY A 398 -8.72 -9.96 26.22
C GLY A 398 -7.68 -10.09 27.34
N GLY A 399 -7.74 -9.18 28.32
CA GLY A 399 -6.93 -9.25 29.54
C GLY A 399 -6.04 -8.04 29.82
N GLN A 400 -5.42 -7.47 28.79
CA GLN A 400 -4.72 -6.20 28.87
C GLN A 400 -5.46 -5.17 28.04
N THR A 401 -5.66 -3.97 28.56
CA THR A 401 -6.31 -2.89 27.82
C THR A 401 -5.30 -2.28 26.84
N THR A 402 -5.17 -2.90 25.65
CA THR A 402 -4.20 -2.51 24.64
C THR A 402 -4.91 -1.96 23.42
N TRP A 403 -4.41 -0.85 22.88
CA TRP A 403 -4.89 -0.29 21.62
C TRP A 403 -3.74 0.32 20.82
N PHE A 404 -3.98 0.44 19.53
CA PHE A 404 -3.11 1.16 18.59
C PHE A 404 -3.91 2.24 17.89
N VAL A 405 -3.29 3.37 17.68
CA VAL A 405 -3.78 4.45 16.81
C VAL A 405 -2.87 4.48 15.59
N THR A 406 -3.44 4.30 14.40
CA THR A 406 -2.70 4.19 13.16
C THR A 406 -3.20 5.20 12.14
N ASP A 407 -2.37 5.55 11.18
CA ASP A 407 -2.75 6.36 10.02
C ASP A 407 -3.03 5.51 8.76
N PHE A 408 -3.22 4.20 8.93
CA PHE A 408 -3.62 3.33 7.83
C PHE A 408 -5.02 3.68 7.32
N MET A 409 -5.11 3.93 6.02
CA MET A 409 -6.33 4.35 5.35
C MET A 409 -7.16 3.13 4.93
N LEU A 410 -8.04 2.66 5.79
CA LEU A 410 -9.09 1.72 5.42
C LEU A 410 -10.25 2.51 4.81
N ALA A 411 -10.49 2.37 3.52
CA ALA A 411 -11.59 3.05 2.86
C ALA A 411 -12.83 2.18 2.85
N ARG A 412 -13.86 2.59 3.58
CA ARG A 412 -15.18 1.92 3.57
C ARG A 412 -15.94 2.12 2.24
N ASN A 413 -15.68 3.21 1.52
CA ASN A 413 -16.46 3.59 0.34
C ASN A 413 -15.66 4.18 -0.83
N ILE A 414 -14.34 4.08 -0.86
CA ILE A 414 -13.53 4.74 -1.90
C ILE A 414 -12.64 3.71 -2.57
N VAL A 415 -12.78 3.59 -3.89
CA VAL A 415 -11.85 2.87 -4.76
C VAL A 415 -10.56 3.70 -4.87
N THR A 416 -9.75 3.67 -3.84
CA THR A 416 -8.35 4.15 -3.85
C THR A 416 -7.41 2.95 -3.95
N GLN A 417 -6.10 3.14 -3.87
CA GLN A 417 -5.11 2.04 -3.86
C GLN A 417 -5.31 1.03 -2.69
N GLY A 418 -6.17 1.35 -1.73
CA GLY A 418 -6.72 0.41 -0.76
C GLY A 418 -8.20 0.18 -1.06
N GLY A 419 -8.69 -1.02 -0.89
CA GLY A 419 -10.08 -1.38 -1.12
C GLY A 419 -10.39 -2.74 -0.51
N SER A 420 -11.69 -3.06 -0.47
CA SER A 420 -12.16 -4.36 -0.03
C SER A 420 -12.42 -5.27 -1.22
N THR A 421 -12.06 -6.55 -1.08
CA THR A 421 -12.23 -7.60 -2.09
C THR A 421 -12.93 -8.78 -1.45
N LEU A 422 -13.96 -9.32 -2.12
CA LEU A 422 -14.62 -10.55 -1.70
C LEU A 422 -13.66 -11.73 -1.95
N ILE A 423 -13.34 -12.47 -0.90
CA ILE A 423 -12.44 -13.64 -0.96
C ILE A 423 -13.18 -14.83 -1.56
N ASP A 424 -14.48 -14.94 -1.31
CA ASP A 424 -15.30 -16.06 -1.77
C ASP A 424 -15.33 -16.20 -3.29
N ASP A 425 -15.04 -15.13 -4.04
CA ASP A 425 -14.90 -15.17 -5.50
C ASP A 425 -13.63 -15.93 -5.97
N TRP A 426 -12.73 -16.29 -5.06
CA TRP A 426 -11.42 -16.89 -5.37
C TRP A 426 -11.24 -18.33 -4.86
N ARG A 427 -12.33 -18.94 -4.40
CA ARG A 427 -12.33 -20.33 -3.90
C ARG A 427 -12.23 -21.39 -4.98
#